data_ef0612b8dc1f4dfde13c74192413cdf8
#
_entry.id   ef0612b8dc1f4dfde13c74192413cdf8
#
_cell.length_a   1.000
_cell.length_b   1.000
_cell.length_c   1.000
_cell.angle_alpha   90.00
_cell.angle_beta   90.00
_cell.angle_gamma   90.00
#
_symmetry.space_group_name_H-M   'P 1'
#
loop_
_entity.id
_entity.type
_entity.pdbx_description
1 polymer ?
#
loop_
_entity_poly.entity_id
_entity_poly.type
_entity_poly.pdbx_seq_one_letter_code
_entity_poly.pdbx_strand_id
1 'polypeptide(L)'
;MKKMIILIFMQAVFKLAIAEEIATVNPERHSGGFAKLTNNKVFPPSTDPIPLPNKALTERDKNIANLANQIIDSNATTSILLIEKGEIVFEKYKLPAGIDSPLFSQSMSKSLTAYTIGNLLCEGKIKSLDDRAEFYAPELKGTVFGEAKIKDLLTMSSGAKDAITSGQTYLGEWQDIVFKGVTTEEILKKYGQRDVTLLGSPLAGGAEFRYKAVDTYALEHVADHAGGFFNTFENTVWKGSRPQSSGYWLHDSSKHAQVASGTSFIARDWARLAMYSINELKRGSACMQNFMKEATSEQLPNSSKRVGKAFKGYGYQTWIANFGGKNSYWWVGYGGQRVGIDPQSEKIMVLTSYKEDYMGSVYKLFSSWQDNR
;
A
#
# COMPACT_ATOMS: atom_id res chain seq x y z
N MET A 1 21.50 -11.99 39.62
CA MET A 1 21.76 -12.29 38.21
C MET A 1 20.77 -13.27 37.60
N LYS A 2 20.50 -14.47 38.16
CA LYS A 2 19.52 -15.43 37.55
C LYS A 2 18.09 -14.89 37.34
N LYS A 3 17.54 -14.11 38.30
CA LYS A 3 16.18 -13.53 38.17
C LYS A 3 16.08 -12.43 37.07
N MET A 4 17.15 -11.69 36.87
CA MET A 4 17.20 -10.63 35.85
C MET A 4 17.31 -11.23 34.42
N ILE A 5 18.06 -12.33 34.27
CA ILE A 5 18.19 -13.07 33.02
C ILE A 5 16.87 -13.71 32.62
N ILE A 6 16.11 -14.26 33.58
CA ILE A 6 14.78 -14.85 33.32
C ILE A 6 13.78 -13.79 32.90
N LEU A 7 13.83 -12.58 33.51
CA LEU A 7 12.92 -11.49 33.13
C LEU A 7 13.21 -10.94 31.72
N ILE A 8 14.47 -10.82 31.34
CA ILE A 8 14.91 -10.42 30.02
C ILE A 8 14.52 -11.48 28.98
N PHE A 9 14.67 -12.76 29.32
CA PHE A 9 14.26 -13.86 28.43
C PHE A 9 12.74 -13.95 28.28
N MET A 10 11.96 -13.75 29.34
CA MET A 10 10.49 -13.68 29.25
C MET A 10 10.02 -12.47 28.47
N GLN A 11 10.65 -11.30 28.61
CA GLN A 11 10.31 -10.13 27.79
C GLN A 11 10.70 -10.30 26.32
N ALA A 12 11.81 -10.95 26.02
CA ALA A 12 12.22 -11.26 24.65
C ALA A 12 11.30 -12.30 24.00
N VAL A 13 10.94 -13.35 24.75
CA VAL A 13 9.99 -14.38 24.27
C VAL A 13 8.58 -13.81 24.10
N PHE A 14 8.14 -12.94 25.02
CA PHE A 14 6.84 -12.26 24.88
C PHE A 14 6.82 -11.27 23.70
N LYS A 15 7.92 -10.53 23.48
CA LYS A 15 8.09 -9.68 22.29
C LYS A 15 8.16 -10.50 21.00
N LEU A 16 8.84 -11.63 20.97
CA LEU A 16 8.88 -12.55 19.83
C LEU A 16 7.50 -13.18 19.54
N ALA A 17 6.77 -13.60 20.56
CA ALA A 17 5.41 -14.14 20.40
C ALA A 17 4.43 -13.07 19.87
N ILE A 18 4.55 -11.82 20.37
CA ILE A 18 3.77 -10.69 19.82
C ILE A 18 4.21 -10.39 18.38
N ALA A 19 5.50 -10.54 18.06
CA ALA A 19 6.06 -10.34 16.73
C ALA A 19 5.51 -11.35 15.73
N GLU A 20 5.52 -12.62 16.08
CA GLU A 20 5.01 -13.70 15.23
C GLU A 20 3.49 -13.61 15.03
N GLU A 21 2.75 -13.18 16.03
CA GLU A 21 1.31 -12.98 15.99
C GLU A 21 0.84 -11.74 15.22
N ILE A 22 1.64 -10.65 15.15
CA ILE A 22 1.32 -9.48 14.30
C ILE A 22 1.78 -9.73 12.86
N ALA A 23 2.83 -10.53 12.66
CA ALA A 23 3.29 -10.93 11.33
C ALA A 23 2.34 -11.93 10.66
N THR A 24 1.65 -12.77 11.44
CA THR A 24 0.55 -13.60 10.95
C THR A 24 -0.73 -12.77 10.95
N VAL A 25 -1.28 -12.53 9.79
CA VAL A 25 -2.58 -11.90 9.64
C VAL A 25 -3.63 -12.88 10.16
N ASN A 26 -4.06 -12.69 11.40
CA ASN A 26 -5.18 -13.44 11.95
C ASN A 26 -6.45 -12.55 12.02
N PRO A 27 -7.66 -13.14 12.03
CA PRO A 27 -8.90 -12.37 11.94
C PRO A 27 -9.08 -11.35 13.08
N GLU A 28 -8.72 -11.70 14.30
CA GLU A 28 -8.95 -10.85 15.49
C GLU A 28 -8.04 -9.62 15.49
N ARG A 29 -6.81 -9.77 15.04
CA ARG A 29 -5.85 -8.65 14.95
C ARG A 29 -6.08 -7.82 13.71
N HIS A 30 -6.45 -8.48 12.62
CA HIS A 30 -6.79 -7.80 11.37
C HIS A 30 -7.93 -6.80 11.56
N SER A 31 -8.95 -7.15 12.33
CA SER A 31 -10.13 -6.29 12.56
C SER A 31 -9.87 -5.05 13.41
N GLY A 32 -8.78 -5.01 14.16
CA GLY A 32 -8.39 -3.85 14.97
C GLY A 32 -7.31 -2.99 14.33
N GLY A 33 -6.66 -3.51 13.29
CA GLY A 33 -5.57 -2.84 12.60
C GLY A 33 -4.48 -2.37 13.55
N PHE A 34 -3.80 -1.30 13.16
CA PHE A 34 -2.78 -0.64 13.99
C PHE A 34 -3.35 0.38 14.99
N ALA A 35 -4.66 0.57 15.03
CA ALA A 35 -5.32 1.53 15.93
C ALA A 35 -5.01 1.28 17.42
N LYS A 36 -4.73 0.04 17.78
CA LYS A 36 -4.39 -0.37 19.17
C LYS A 36 -2.92 -0.14 19.54
N LEU A 37 -2.06 0.23 18.59
CA LEU A 37 -0.65 0.50 18.86
C LEU A 37 -0.45 1.97 19.24
N THR A 38 0.56 2.25 20.05
CA THR A 38 0.82 3.61 20.57
C THR A 38 1.67 4.46 19.63
N ASN A 39 2.40 3.84 18.70
CA ASN A 39 3.27 4.51 17.75
C ASN A 39 2.56 4.81 16.42
N ASN A 40 1.36 5.40 16.52
CA ASN A 40 0.57 5.80 15.36
C ASN A 40 0.50 7.32 15.23
N LYS A 41 0.59 7.81 13.99
CA LYS A 41 -0.04 9.08 13.60
C LYS A 41 -1.52 8.80 13.34
N VAL A 42 -2.37 9.57 14.00
CA VAL A 42 -3.83 9.51 13.81
C VAL A 42 -4.24 10.66 12.89
N PHE A 43 -5.02 10.35 11.87
CA PHE A 43 -5.63 11.32 10.97
C PHE A 43 -7.10 11.47 11.30
N PRO A 44 -7.62 12.69 11.46
CA PRO A 44 -9.02 12.92 11.81
C PRO A 44 -9.94 12.59 10.62
N PRO A 45 -11.21 12.23 10.89
CA PRO A 45 -12.22 12.14 9.85
C PRO A 45 -12.51 13.52 9.24
N SER A 46 -13.11 13.52 8.05
CA SER A 46 -13.66 14.73 7.45
C SER A 46 -14.92 15.19 8.22
N THR A 47 -15.12 16.50 8.32
CA THR A 47 -16.39 17.07 8.80
C THR A 47 -17.54 16.90 7.80
N ASP A 48 -17.21 16.61 6.54
CA ASP A 48 -18.14 16.38 5.44
C ASP A 48 -17.67 15.19 4.58
N PRO A 49 -17.83 13.95 5.08
CA PRO A 49 -17.36 12.75 4.37
C PRO A 49 -18.16 12.52 3.08
N ILE A 50 -17.49 11.99 2.03
CA ILE A 50 -18.19 11.61 0.80
C ILE A 50 -19.24 10.54 1.13
N PRO A 51 -20.55 10.78 0.86
CA PRO A 51 -21.57 9.76 1.06
C PRO A 51 -21.37 8.58 0.12
N LEU A 52 -21.66 7.38 0.60
CA LEU A 52 -21.67 6.15 -0.19
C LEU A 52 -23.09 5.53 -0.07
N PRO A 53 -24.06 6.00 -0.88
CA PRO A 53 -25.41 5.46 -0.89
C PRO A 53 -25.45 4.08 -1.53
N ASN A 54 -26.46 3.29 -1.20
CA ASN A 54 -26.74 2.03 -1.87
C ASN A 54 -27.27 2.27 -3.29
N LYS A 55 -26.71 1.54 -4.26
CA LYS A 55 -27.16 1.54 -5.65
C LYS A 55 -28.50 0.78 -5.79
N ALA A 56 -29.40 1.28 -6.63
CA ALA A 56 -30.51 0.49 -7.14
C ALA A 56 -29.98 -0.62 -8.06
N LEU A 57 -30.00 -1.87 -7.59
CA LEU A 57 -29.32 -2.98 -8.26
C LEU A 57 -30.11 -3.47 -9.49
N THR A 58 -29.42 -3.55 -10.63
CA THR A 58 -29.88 -4.31 -11.80
C THR A 58 -29.74 -5.83 -11.55
N GLU A 59 -30.30 -6.67 -12.41
CA GLU A 59 -30.09 -8.13 -12.32
C GLU A 59 -28.60 -8.52 -12.48
N ARG A 60 -27.83 -7.76 -13.26
CA ARG A 60 -26.38 -7.94 -13.35
C ARG A 60 -25.66 -7.63 -12.05
N ASP A 61 -26.04 -6.52 -11.41
CA ASP A 61 -25.48 -6.16 -10.11
C ASP A 61 -25.80 -7.22 -9.06
N LYS A 62 -27.00 -7.78 -9.05
CA LYS A 62 -27.38 -8.89 -8.17
C LYS A 62 -26.54 -10.14 -8.40
N ASN A 63 -26.23 -10.47 -9.65
CA ASN A 63 -25.34 -11.60 -9.97
C ASN A 63 -23.92 -11.36 -9.46
N ILE A 64 -23.38 -10.15 -9.61
CA ILE A 64 -22.05 -9.78 -9.06
C ILE A 64 -22.06 -9.81 -7.53
N ALA A 65 -23.12 -9.27 -6.90
CA ALA A 65 -23.29 -9.33 -5.45
C ALA A 65 -23.34 -10.78 -4.92
N ASN A 66 -24.01 -11.68 -5.63
CA ASN A 66 -24.05 -13.10 -5.28
C ASN A 66 -22.65 -13.76 -5.37
N LEU A 67 -21.87 -13.46 -6.40
CA LEU A 67 -20.47 -13.95 -6.51
C LEU A 67 -19.60 -13.39 -5.37
N ALA A 68 -19.74 -12.10 -5.05
CA ALA A 68 -19.04 -11.49 -3.93
C ALA A 68 -19.42 -12.13 -2.59
N ASN A 69 -20.71 -12.40 -2.41
CA ASN A 69 -21.22 -13.10 -1.21
C ASN A 69 -20.63 -14.51 -1.08
N GLN A 70 -20.54 -15.27 -2.16
CA GLN A 70 -19.91 -16.60 -2.14
C GLN A 70 -18.42 -16.51 -1.73
N ILE A 71 -17.70 -15.49 -2.22
CA ILE A 71 -16.28 -15.30 -1.87
C ILE A 71 -16.13 -15.04 -0.38
N ILE A 72 -16.88 -14.12 0.21
CA ILE A 72 -16.73 -13.79 1.63
C ILE A 72 -17.18 -14.96 2.54
N ASP A 73 -18.21 -15.69 2.18
CA ASP A 73 -18.73 -16.79 2.99
C ASP A 73 -17.79 -18.00 2.98
N SER A 74 -17.15 -18.28 1.84
CA SER A 74 -16.36 -19.50 1.63
C SER A 74 -14.88 -19.35 1.93
N ASN A 75 -14.36 -18.13 2.13
CA ASN A 75 -12.92 -17.89 2.21
C ASN A 75 -12.52 -17.08 3.46
N ALA A 76 -11.23 -16.78 3.57
CA ALA A 76 -10.64 -15.99 4.65
C ALA A 76 -10.87 -14.47 4.52
N THR A 77 -11.83 -14.07 3.68
CA THR A 77 -12.20 -12.66 3.46
C THR A 77 -12.88 -12.11 4.70
N THR A 78 -12.48 -10.91 5.13
CA THR A 78 -13.06 -10.20 6.29
C THR A 78 -13.98 -9.06 5.87
N SER A 79 -13.77 -8.48 4.70
CA SER A 79 -14.70 -7.53 4.09
C SER A 79 -14.65 -7.58 2.56
N ILE A 80 -15.79 -7.31 1.92
CA ILE A 80 -15.87 -6.97 0.50
C ILE A 80 -16.80 -5.77 0.37
N LEU A 81 -16.32 -4.73 -0.34
CA LEU A 81 -17.08 -3.56 -0.70
C LEU A 81 -16.90 -3.31 -2.21
N LEU A 82 -17.99 -3.28 -2.95
CA LEU A 82 -18.04 -2.95 -4.38
C LEU A 82 -18.75 -1.62 -4.56
N ILE A 83 -18.05 -0.66 -5.17
CA ILE A 83 -18.54 0.69 -5.47
C ILE A 83 -18.54 0.89 -6.98
N GLU A 84 -19.64 1.40 -7.51
CA GLU A 84 -19.72 1.86 -8.91
C GLU A 84 -20.22 3.29 -8.93
N LYS A 85 -19.42 4.21 -9.50
CA LYS A 85 -19.76 5.65 -9.62
C LYS A 85 -20.18 6.30 -8.28
N GLY A 86 -19.54 5.89 -7.19
CA GLY A 86 -19.82 6.38 -5.84
C GLY A 86 -20.97 5.70 -5.10
N GLU A 87 -21.64 4.72 -5.70
CA GLU A 87 -22.74 3.99 -5.09
C GLU A 87 -22.34 2.54 -4.72
N ILE A 88 -22.81 2.05 -3.58
CA ILE A 88 -22.55 0.70 -3.10
C ILE A 88 -23.37 -0.33 -3.89
N VAL A 89 -22.67 -1.22 -4.60
CA VAL A 89 -23.26 -2.40 -5.27
C VAL A 89 -23.36 -3.58 -4.33
N PHE A 90 -22.33 -3.74 -3.48
CA PHE A 90 -22.27 -4.81 -2.48
C PHE A 90 -21.39 -4.40 -1.32
N GLU A 91 -21.81 -4.71 -0.09
CA GLU A 91 -21.02 -4.52 1.10
C GLU A 91 -21.33 -5.63 2.10
N LYS A 92 -20.27 -6.32 2.55
CA LYS A 92 -20.38 -7.35 3.58
C LYS A 92 -19.11 -7.44 4.40
N TYR A 93 -19.29 -7.71 5.68
CA TYR A 93 -18.24 -7.93 6.66
C TYR A 93 -18.41 -9.30 7.32
N LYS A 94 -17.31 -9.92 7.72
CA LYS A 94 -17.30 -11.19 8.44
C LYS A 94 -16.59 -10.99 9.77
N LEU A 95 -17.24 -11.41 10.84
CA LEU A 95 -16.69 -11.30 12.19
C LEU A 95 -15.26 -11.90 12.26
N PRO A 96 -14.36 -11.27 13.02
CA PRO A 96 -14.58 -10.12 13.91
C PRO A 96 -14.55 -8.73 13.25
N ALA A 97 -14.39 -8.62 11.93
CA ALA A 97 -14.44 -7.34 11.22
C ALA A 97 -15.89 -6.83 11.10
N GLY A 98 -16.05 -5.51 11.21
CA GLY A 98 -17.30 -4.79 11.01
C GLY A 98 -17.08 -3.52 10.19
N ILE A 99 -18.14 -2.79 9.94
CA ILE A 99 -18.14 -1.57 9.10
C ILE A 99 -17.18 -0.50 9.60
N ASP A 100 -17.01 -0.39 10.92
CA ASP A 100 -16.14 0.60 11.59
C ASP A 100 -14.77 0.03 11.98
N SER A 101 -14.46 -1.20 11.57
CA SER A 101 -13.16 -1.81 11.88
C SER A 101 -12.05 -1.21 11.02
N PRO A 102 -11.02 -0.58 11.60
CA PRO A 102 -9.83 -0.21 10.85
C PRO A 102 -9.06 -1.49 10.51
N LEU A 103 -8.84 -1.72 9.23
CA LEU A 103 -8.30 -2.95 8.68
C LEU A 103 -6.87 -2.74 8.20
N PHE A 104 -5.99 -3.71 8.42
CA PHE A 104 -4.61 -3.67 7.98
C PHE A 104 -4.51 -3.52 6.46
N SER A 105 -3.72 -2.54 6.03
CA SER A 105 -3.45 -2.33 4.61
C SER A 105 -2.39 -3.26 4.06
N GLN A 106 -1.44 -3.61 4.90
CA GLN A 106 -0.18 -4.14 4.40
C GLN A 106 0.35 -3.22 3.27
N SER A 107 0.89 -3.76 2.22
CA SER A 107 1.53 -2.97 1.16
C SER A 107 0.61 -2.05 0.33
N MET A 108 -0.70 -1.98 0.61
CA MET A 108 -1.56 -0.97 -0.03
C MET A 108 -1.12 0.47 0.33
N SER A 109 -0.49 0.68 1.50
CA SER A 109 0.06 1.97 1.91
C SER A 109 1.10 2.54 0.93
N LYS A 110 1.80 1.69 0.19
CA LYS A 110 2.80 2.11 -0.80
C LYS A 110 2.23 3.03 -1.87
N SER A 111 1.02 2.72 -2.37
CA SER A 111 0.37 3.55 -3.39
C SER A 111 0.01 4.93 -2.86
N LEU A 112 -0.38 5.04 -1.58
CA LEU A 112 -0.64 6.33 -0.93
C LEU A 112 0.63 7.16 -0.78
N THR A 113 1.77 6.50 -0.54
CA THR A 113 3.08 7.17 -0.52
C THR A 113 3.41 7.77 -1.88
N ALA A 114 3.17 7.04 -2.98
CA ALA A 114 3.36 7.60 -4.32
C ALA A 114 2.49 8.84 -4.56
N TYR A 115 1.23 8.82 -4.12
CA TYR A 115 0.34 9.98 -4.29
C TYR A 115 0.79 11.18 -3.45
N THR A 116 1.40 10.96 -2.30
CA THR A 116 2.03 12.00 -1.50
C THR A 116 3.22 12.64 -2.25
N ILE A 117 4.07 11.82 -2.89
CA ILE A 117 5.14 12.31 -3.78
C ILE A 117 4.57 13.12 -4.95
N GLY A 118 3.47 12.65 -5.58
CA GLY A 118 2.80 13.36 -6.66
C GLY A 118 2.31 14.76 -6.26
N ASN A 119 1.75 14.89 -5.06
CA ASN A 119 1.34 16.20 -4.52
C ASN A 119 2.56 17.11 -4.29
N LEU A 120 3.64 16.61 -3.70
CA LEU A 120 4.87 17.39 -3.50
C LEU A 120 5.50 17.84 -4.83
N LEU A 121 5.46 17.00 -5.87
CA LEU A 121 5.87 17.37 -7.23
C LEU A 121 5.01 18.50 -7.77
N CYS A 122 3.69 18.39 -7.65
CA CYS A 122 2.77 19.38 -8.19
C CYS A 122 2.72 20.70 -7.41
N GLU A 123 3.11 20.67 -6.14
CA GLU A 123 3.36 21.86 -5.32
C GLU A 123 4.75 22.49 -5.58
N GLY A 124 5.57 21.86 -6.44
CA GLY A 124 6.92 22.31 -6.76
C GLY A 124 7.94 22.16 -5.64
N LYS A 125 7.62 21.41 -4.59
CA LYS A 125 8.53 21.05 -3.50
C LYS A 125 9.54 19.97 -3.95
N ILE A 126 9.10 19.03 -4.77
CA ILE A 126 9.96 18.18 -5.60
C ILE A 126 9.98 18.82 -6.99
N LYS A 127 11.17 19.05 -7.56
CA LYS A 127 11.30 19.75 -8.85
C LYS A 127 11.12 18.83 -10.03
N SER A 128 11.65 17.60 -9.93
CA SER A 128 11.56 16.60 -10.99
C SER A 128 11.62 15.19 -10.40
N LEU A 129 10.88 14.25 -11.01
CA LEU A 129 11.02 12.82 -10.70
C LEU A 129 12.34 12.23 -11.23
N ASP A 130 13.03 12.93 -12.12
CA ASP A 130 14.37 12.58 -12.59
C ASP A 130 15.50 13.04 -11.64
N ASP A 131 15.17 13.84 -10.61
CA ASP A 131 16.14 14.24 -9.61
C ASP A 131 16.56 13.04 -8.76
N ARG A 132 17.84 13.06 -8.33
CA ARG A 132 18.36 12.08 -7.38
C ARG A 132 17.75 12.30 -5.99
N ALA A 133 17.40 11.21 -5.31
CA ALA A 133 16.74 11.28 -4.01
C ALA A 133 17.61 12.01 -2.95
N GLU A 134 18.94 11.90 -3.02
CA GLU A 134 19.87 12.59 -2.11
C GLU A 134 19.81 14.13 -2.18
N PHE A 135 19.23 14.72 -3.23
CA PHE A 135 19.03 16.16 -3.31
C PHE A 135 17.94 16.65 -2.34
N TYR A 136 17.05 15.77 -1.96
CA TYR A 136 15.96 16.04 -1.01
C TYR A 136 16.24 15.42 0.36
N ALA A 137 16.76 14.19 0.42
CA ALA A 137 17.02 13.43 1.65
C ALA A 137 18.55 13.20 1.80
N PRO A 138 19.29 14.12 2.46
CA PRO A 138 20.75 14.06 2.57
C PRO A 138 21.29 12.81 3.26
N GLU A 139 20.52 12.19 4.15
CA GLU A 139 20.86 10.95 4.86
C GLU A 139 20.97 9.75 3.91
N LEU A 140 20.37 9.83 2.72
CA LEU A 140 20.51 8.81 1.68
C LEU A 140 21.83 8.89 0.90
N LYS A 141 22.60 9.96 1.10
CA LYS A 141 23.88 10.16 0.39
C LYS A 141 24.84 9.00 0.62
N GLY A 142 25.46 8.55 -0.46
CA GLY A 142 26.37 7.40 -0.44
C GLY A 142 25.66 6.03 -0.41
N THR A 143 24.35 6.00 -0.54
CA THR A 143 23.56 4.78 -0.74
C THR A 143 23.03 4.71 -2.18
N VAL A 144 22.66 3.51 -2.61
CA VAL A 144 22.00 3.31 -3.92
C VAL A 144 20.69 4.09 -4.00
N PHE A 145 19.99 4.26 -2.87
CA PHE A 145 18.74 5.04 -2.82
C PHE A 145 18.99 6.51 -3.10
N GLY A 146 20.06 7.09 -2.53
CA GLY A 146 20.44 8.50 -2.78
C GLY A 146 20.81 8.75 -4.24
N GLU A 147 21.50 7.81 -4.85
CA GLU A 147 21.88 7.87 -6.28
C GLU A 147 20.70 7.66 -7.22
N ALA A 148 19.65 6.94 -6.79
CA ALA A 148 18.49 6.64 -7.60
C ALA A 148 17.68 7.91 -7.89
N LYS A 149 17.06 7.97 -9.07
CA LYS A 149 16.03 8.94 -9.38
C LYS A 149 14.77 8.67 -8.52
N ILE A 150 14.03 9.69 -8.16
CA ILE A 150 12.73 9.51 -7.49
C ILE A 150 11.82 8.59 -8.31
N LYS A 151 11.87 8.68 -9.65
CA LYS A 151 11.14 7.79 -10.56
C LYS A 151 11.54 6.31 -10.40
N ASP A 152 12.84 6.03 -10.21
CA ASP A 152 13.33 4.66 -10.00
C ASP A 152 12.81 4.07 -8.68
N LEU A 153 12.72 4.90 -7.63
CA LEU A 153 12.12 4.49 -6.35
C LEU A 153 10.60 4.26 -6.50
N LEU A 154 9.89 5.12 -7.21
CA LEU A 154 8.46 4.98 -7.49
C LEU A 154 8.14 3.69 -8.25
N THR A 155 9.02 3.27 -9.15
CA THR A 155 8.87 2.07 -9.98
C THR A 155 9.51 0.82 -9.36
N MET A 156 10.04 0.89 -8.12
CA MET A 156 10.78 -0.20 -7.45
C MET A 156 11.92 -0.76 -8.29
N SER A 157 12.69 0.13 -8.89
CA SER A 157 13.82 -0.18 -9.79
C SER A 157 15.12 0.55 -9.40
N SER A 158 15.29 0.94 -8.14
CA SER A 158 16.53 1.60 -7.66
C SER A 158 17.80 0.80 -7.90
N GLY A 159 17.69 -0.52 -8.05
CA GLY A 159 18.83 -1.43 -8.11
C GLY A 159 19.43 -1.77 -6.74
N ALA A 160 18.78 -1.37 -5.65
CA ALA A 160 19.20 -1.69 -4.29
C ALA A 160 18.89 -3.14 -3.90
N LYS A 161 19.67 -3.67 -2.94
CA LYS A 161 19.38 -4.91 -2.23
C LYS A 161 18.12 -4.75 -1.36
N ASP A 162 17.52 -5.87 -0.99
CA ASP A 162 16.42 -5.98 -0.04
C ASP A 162 16.64 -7.14 0.95
N ALA A 163 15.69 -7.36 1.84
CA ALA A 163 15.77 -8.46 2.80
C ALA A 163 15.89 -9.82 2.11
N ILE A 164 15.15 -10.04 1.02
CA ILE A 164 15.13 -11.34 0.30
C ILE A 164 16.46 -11.58 -0.40
N THR A 165 16.97 -10.59 -1.14
CA THR A 165 18.25 -10.71 -1.85
C THR A 165 19.43 -10.79 -0.89
N SER A 166 19.24 -10.31 0.36
CA SER A 166 20.22 -10.42 1.45
C SER A 166 20.05 -11.72 2.27
N GLY A 167 19.23 -12.66 1.83
CA GLY A 167 19.05 -13.96 2.48
C GLY A 167 18.12 -13.95 3.70
N GLN A 168 17.36 -12.88 3.91
CA GLN A 168 16.36 -12.77 4.97
C GLN A 168 14.96 -13.16 4.47
N THR A 169 14.01 -13.28 5.41
CA THR A 169 12.61 -13.50 5.07
C THR A 169 11.99 -12.24 4.45
N TYR A 170 10.92 -12.41 3.68
CA TYR A 170 10.18 -11.30 3.04
C TYR A 170 9.69 -10.21 4.02
N LEU A 171 9.50 -10.55 5.29
CA LEU A 171 9.05 -9.62 6.33
C LEU A 171 10.20 -9.07 7.20
N GLY A 172 11.47 -9.30 6.82
CA GLY A 172 12.63 -8.99 7.66
C GLY A 172 12.71 -7.52 8.05
N GLU A 173 12.55 -6.59 7.09
CA GLU A 173 12.62 -5.15 7.38
C GLU A 173 11.46 -4.71 8.29
N TRP A 174 10.26 -5.19 8.03
CA TRP A 174 9.09 -4.87 8.81
C TRP A 174 9.21 -5.37 10.26
N GLN A 175 9.72 -6.59 10.45
CA GLN A 175 9.99 -7.15 11.78
C GLN A 175 11.03 -6.33 12.53
N ASP A 176 12.10 -5.90 11.85
CA ASP A 176 13.16 -5.08 12.45
C ASP A 176 12.58 -3.74 12.95
N ILE A 177 11.76 -3.06 12.14
CA ILE A 177 11.16 -1.77 12.51
C ILE A 177 10.13 -1.95 13.65
N VAL A 178 9.15 -2.82 13.46
CA VAL A 178 7.99 -2.88 14.35
C VAL A 178 8.32 -3.52 15.71
N PHE A 179 9.24 -4.51 15.74
CA PHE A 179 9.51 -5.28 16.96
C PHE A 179 10.85 -5.02 17.58
N LYS A 180 11.85 -4.66 16.81
CA LYS A 180 13.20 -4.41 17.33
C LYS A 180 13.48 -2.93 17.52
N GLY A 181 12.58 -2.04 17.05
CA GLY A 181 12.72 -0.59 17.14
C GLY A 181 13.81 -0.03 16.23
N VAL A 182 14.20 -0.78 15.19
CA VAL A 182 15.12 -0.31 14.16
C VAL A 182 14.42 0.79 13.36
N THR A 183 15.11 1.90 13.08
CA THR A 183 14.55 3.01 12.31
C THR A 183 14.56 2.70 10.80
N THR A 184 13.72 3.40 10.05
CA THR A 184 13.73 3.30 8.57
C THR A 184 15.07 3.75 8.00
N GLU A 185 15.71 4.75 8.59
CA GLU A 185 17.05 5.20 8.21
C GLU A 185 18.12 4.09 8.39
N GLU A 186 18.11 3.37 9.52
CA GLU A 186 19.00 2.23 9.73
C GLU A 186 18.75 1.10 8.73
N ILE A 187 17.49 0.85 8.36
CA ILE A 187 17.12 -0.11 7.30
C ILE A 187 17.69 0.35 5.95
N LEU A 188 17.55 1.62 5.59
CA LEU A 188 18.08 2.16 4.35
C LEU A 188 19.60 2.09 4.28
N LYS A 189 20.30 2.35 5.38
CA LYS A 189 21.77 2.15 5.46
C LYS A 189 22.14 0.68 5.31
N LYS A 190 21.41 -0.24 5.96
CA LYS A 190 21.67 -1.69 5.89
C LYS A 190 21.54 -2.23 4.46
N TYR A 191 20.54 -1.80 3.69
CA TYR A 191 20.25 -2.25 2.33
C TYR A 191 20.73 -1.26 1.25
N GLY A 192 21.47 -0.23 1.61
CA GLY A 192 21.93 0.85 0.74
C GLY A 192 22.98 0.46 -0.29
N GLN A 193 23.25 -0.83 -0.47
CA GLN A 193 24.19 -1.37 -1.44
C GLN A 193 23.47 -1.78 -2.73
N ARG A 194 24.17 -1.65 -3.85
CA ARG A 194 23.70 -2.07 -5.16
C ARG A 194 23.62 -3.58 -5.24
N ASP A 195 22.52 -4.09 -5.79
CA ASP A 195 22.36 -5.50 -6.14
C ASP A 195 23.02 -5.80 -7.50
N VAL A 196 23.08 -7.05 -7.86
CA VAL A 196 23.68 -7.50 -9.10
C VAL A 196 22.68 -8.20 -10.01
N THR A 197 22.94 -8.14 -11.30
CA THR A 197 22.22 -8.92 -12.31
C THR A 197 22.55 -10.42 -12.16
N LEU A 198 21.83 -11.29 -12.87
CA LEU A 198 22.15 -12.72 -12.94
C LEU A 198 23.58 -13.01 -13.47
N LEU A 199 24.18 -12.07 -14.21
CA LEU A 199 25.53 -12.17 -14.75
C LEU A 199 26.58 -11.52 -13.84
N GLY A 200 26.20 -11.06 -12.63
CA GLY A 200 27.07 -10.46 -11.65
C GLY A 200 27.42 -8.98 -11.88
N SER A 201 26.84 -8.33 -12.89
CA SER A 201 27.02 -6.89 -13.11
C SER A 201 26.15 -6.06 -12.14
N PRO A 202 26.60 -4.88 -11.69
CA PRO A 202 25.80 -3.99 -10.87
C PRO A 202 24.46 -3.64 -11.53
N LEU A 203 23.36 -3.73 -10.77
CA LEU A 203 22.02 -3.43 -11.29
C LEU A 203 21.79 -1.91 -11.32
N ALA A 204 21.67 -1.34 -12.53
CA ALA A 204 21.43 0.08 -12.70
C ALA A 204 20.00 0.48 -12.24
N GLY A 205 19.83 1.73 -11.78
CA GLY A 205 18.52 2.31 -11.52
C GLY A 205 17.68 2.37 -12.81
N GLY A 206 16.37 2.11 -12.69
CA GLY A 206 15.44 2.09 -13.81
C GLY A 206 15.49 0.84 -14.71
N ALA A 207 16.45 -0.06 -14.50
CA ALA A 207 16.68 -1.17 -15.42
C ALA A 207 15.71 -2.34 -15.26
N GLU A 208 15.30 -2.64 -14.03
CA GLU A 208 14.51 -3.84 -13.73
C GLU A 208 13.60 -3.59 -12.52
N PHE A 209 12.32 -3.97 -12.68
CA PHE A 209 11.39 -4.01 -11.55
C PHE A 209 11.76 -5.14 -10.58
N ARG A 210 11.95 -4.79 -9.32
CA ARG A 210 12.14 -5.74 -8.21
C ARG A 210 11.35 -5.27 -7.00
N TYR A 211 10.24 -5.95 -6.71
CA TYR A 211 9.36 -5.58 -5.62
C TYR A 211 10.10 -5.66 -4.26
N LYS A 212 10.18 -4.52 -3.55
CA LYS A 212 10.86 -4.40 -2.27
C LYS A 212 10.32 -3.22 -1.45
N ALA A 213 10.43 -3.30 -0.12
CA ALA A 213 9.92 -2.25 0.77
C ALA A 213 10.85 -1.02 0.83
N VAL A 214 12.15 -1.24 0.69
CA VAL A 214 13.18 -0.22 0.93
C VAL A 214 13.09 0.97 -0.02
N ASP A 215 12.68 0.78 -1.28
CA ASP A 215 12.46 1.90 -2.21
C ASP A 215 11.33 2.82 -1.72
N THR A 216 10.30 2.25 -1.07
CA THR A 216 9.21 3.05 -0.52
C THR A 216 9.65 3.82 0.73
N TYR A 217 10.51 3.22 1.58
CA TYR A 217 11.09 3.95 2.71
C TYR A 217 11.94 5.14 2.24
N ALA A 218 12.75 4.96 1.19
CA ALA A 218 13.51 6.07 0.60
C ALA A 218 12.60 7.19 0.07
N LEU A 219 11.45 6.85 -0.53
CA LEU A 219 10.45 7.85 -0.95
C LEU A 219 9.84 8.62 0.23
N GLU A 220 9.66 7.97 1.37
CA GLU A 220 9.15 8.61 2.58
C GLU A 220 10.16 9.66 3.09
N HIS A 221 11.45 9.32 3.17
CA HIS A 221 12.49 10.26 3.54
C HIS A 221 12.55 11.46 2.58
N VAL A 222 12.46 11.22 1.26
CA VAL A 222 12.35 12.30 0.26
C VAL A 222 11.13 13.19 0.55
N ALA A 223 9.97 12.60 0.82
CA ALA A 223 8.75 13.35 1.09
C ALA A 223 8.80 14.11 2.42
N ASP A 224 9.41 13.52 3.45
CA ASP A 224 9.52 14.14 4.75
C ASP A 224 10.37 15.41 4.68
N HIS A 225 11.53 15.36 4.05
CA HIS A 225 12.37 16.55 3.83
C HIS A 225 11.77 17.58 2.87
N ALA A 226 11.05 17.12 1.83
CA ALA A 226 10.44 18.03 0.85
C ALA A 226 9.26 18.82 1.41
N GLY A 227 8.54 18.31 2.41
CA GLY A 227 7.35 19.00 2.92
C GLY A 227 6.72 18.39 4.17
N GLY A 228 7.35 17.38 4.78
CA GLY A 228 6.79 16.59 5.87
C GLY A 228 5.83 15.54 5.34
N PHE A 229 6.21 14.26 5.39
CA PHE A 229 5.41 13.17 4.83
C PHE A 229 3.97 13.15 5.38
N PHE A 230 3.82 13.07 6.69
CA PHE A 230 2.49 13.01 7.32
C PHE A 230 1.66 14.27 7.09
N ASN A 231 2.31 15.45 7.13
CA ASN A 231 1.62 16.71 6.88
C ASN A 231 1.08 16.79 5.45
N THR A 232 1.90 16.40 4.48
CA THR A 232 1.50 16.40 3.07
C THR A 232 0.39 15.38 2.82
N PHE A 233 0.55 14.13 3.29
CA PHE A 233 -0.49 13.10 3.15
C PHE A 233 -1.83 13.56 3.76
N GLU A 234 -1.80 14.09 4.99
CA GLU A 234 -3.01 14.55 5.68
C GLU A 234 -3.72 15.67 4.92
N ASN A 235 -2.97 16.67 4.45
CA ASN A 235 -3.56 17.85 3.85
C ASN A 235 -3.96 17.69 2.38
N THR A 236 -3.44 16.68 1.69
CA THR A 236 -3.73 16.41 0.28
C THR A 236 -4.55 15.14 0.10
N VAL A 237 -3.93 13.97 0.26
CA VAL A 237 -4.56 12.67 -0.05
C VAL A 237 -5.68 12.35 0.93
N TRP A 238 -5.42 12.47 2.24
CA TRP A 238 -6.39 12.12 3.27
C TRP A 238 -7.59 13.06 3.26
N LYS A 239 -7.37 14.36 3.39
CA LYS A 239 -8.46 15.36 3.33
C LYS A 239 -9.16 15.36 1.97
N GLY A 240 -8.42 15.20 0.87
CA GLY A 240 -8.98 15.11 -0.47
C GLY A 240 -9.89 13.90 -0.67
N SER A 241 -9.66 12.81 0.04
CA SER A 241 -10.55 11.64 0.02
C SER A 241 -11.82 11.82 0.85
N ARG A 242 -11.90 12.85 1.72
CA ARG A 242 -13.03 13.13 2.61
C ARG A 242 -13.48 11.87 3.39
N PRO A 243 -12.61 11.33 4.27
CA PRO A 243 -12.85 10.07 4.98
C PRO A 243 -13.94 10.21 6.04
N GLN A 244 -14.61 9.09 6.35
CA GLN A 244 -15.68 9.03 7.36
C GLN A 244 -15.13 8.80 8.77
N SER A 245 -14.02 8.05 8.88
CA SER A 245 -13.47 7.60 10.16
C SER A 245 -12.03 8.07 10.32
N SER A 246 -11.51 7.98 11.54
CA SER A 246 -10.08 8.20 11.78
C SER A 246 -9.23 7.18 11.05
N GLY A 247 -8.12 7.63 10.49
CA GLY A 247 -7.08 6.79 9.91
C GLY A 247 -5.87 6.68 10.81
N TYR A 248 -5.13 5.59 10.68
CA TYR A 248 -3.95 5.29 11.50
C TYR A 248 -2.78 4.93 10.61
N TRP A 249 -1.61 5.48 10.89
CA TRP A 249 -0.36 5.12 10.21
C TRP A 249 0.76 4.96 11.21
N LEU A 250 1.35 3.77 11.27
CA LEU A 250 2.51 3.48 12.12
C LEU A 250 3.71 4.34 11.73
N HIS A 251 4.50 4.69 12.72
CA HIS A 251 5.82 5.30 12.55
C HIS A 251 6.87 4.57 13.39
N ASP A 252 8.13 4.71 13.02
CA ASP A 252 9.27 4.24 13.80
C ASP A 252 9.57 5.17 15.00
N SER A 253 10.63 4.88 15.74
CA SER A 253 11.04 5.68 16.90
C SER A 253 11.50 7.10 16.54
N SER A 254 11.94 7.32 15.30
CA SER A 254 12.33 8.62 14.75
C SER A 254 11.18 9.39 14.11
N LYS A 255 9.95 8.87 14.17
CA LYS A 255 8.72 9.42 13.60
C LYS A 255 8.58 9.31 12.09
N HIS A 256 9.47 8.59 11.40
CA HIS A 256 9.29 8.27 10.00
C HIS A 256 8.17 7.26 9.80
N ALA A 257 7.34 7.47 8.78
CA ALA A 257 6.18 6.65 8.51
C ALA A 257 6.58 5.24 8.06
N GLN A 258 5.89 4.21 8.59
CA GLN A 258 6.01 2.84 8.12
C GLN A 258 5.22 2.66 6.81
N VAL A 259 5.76 3.26 5.73
CA VAL A 259 5.07 3.40 4.44
C VAL A 259 4.90 2.10 3.67
N ALA A 260 5.68 1.07 4.00
CA ALA A 260 5.61 -0.19 3.28
C ALA A 260 4.38 -1.04 3.66
N SER A 261 3.75 -0.79 4.84
CA SER A 261 2.66 -1.65 5.35
C SER A 261 1.87 -1.04 6.53
N GLY A 262 2.10 0.21 6.90
CA GLY A 262 1.76 0.76 8.21
C GLY A 262 0.38 1.36 8.38
N THR A 263 -0.52 1.33 7.38
CA THR A 263 -1.84 1.98 7.49
C THR A 263 -2.95 1.04 7.96
N SER A 264 -3.94 1.62 8.65
CA SER A 264 -5.20 0.96 8.99
C SER A 264 -6.35 1.93 8.83
N PHE A 265 -7.27 1.62 7.90
CA PHE A 265 -8.46 2.39 7.60
C PHE A 265 -9.67 1.47 7.49
N ILE A 266 -10.88 1.98 7.69
CA ILE A 266 -12.10 1.22 7.41
C ILE A 266 -12.25 0.97 5.90
N ALA A 267 -12.98 -0.09 5.52
CA ALA A 267 -13.13 -0.46 4.11
C ALA A 267 -13.75 0.67 3.26
N ARG A 268 -14.71 1.41 3.82
CA ARG A 268 -15.34 2.55 3.15
C ARG A 268 -14.37 3.71 2.90
N ASP A 269 -13.37 3.93 3.77
CA ASP A 269 -12.36 4.98 3.57
C ASP A 269 -11.29 4.55 2.58
N TRP A 270 -10.97 3.25 2.48
CA TRP A 270 -10.21 2.71 1.36
C TRP A 270 -10.92 2.97 0.01
N ALA A 271 -12.25 2.81 -0.05
CA ALA A 271 -13.00 3.15 -1.25
C ALA A 271 -12.95 4.66 -1.56
N ARG A 272 -13.05 5.53 -0.54
CA ARG A 272 -12.92 7.01 -0.73
C ARG A 272 -11.53 7.41 -1.22
N LEU A 273 -10.47 6.79 -0.72
CA LEU A 273 -9.11 6.97 -1.24
C LEU A 273 -9.00 6.54 -2.70
N ALA A 274 -9.66 5.45 -3.08
CA ALA A 274 -9.72 5.01 -4.48
C ALA A 274 -10.53 5.99 -5.35
N MET A 275 -11.63 6.54 -4.85
CA MET A 275 -12.39 7.60 -5.52
C MET A 275 -11.53 8.87 -5.68
N TYR A 276 -10.75 9.25 -4.66
CA TYR A 276 -9.78 10.33 -4.76
C TYR A 276 -8.79 10.07 -5.91
N SER A 277 -8.23 8.87 -6.01
CA SER A 277 -7.28 8.54 -7.08
C SER A 277 -7.88 8.64 -8.48
N ILE A 278 -9.14 8.22 -8.67
CA ILE A 278 -9.89 8.41 -9.92
C ILE A 278 -10.13 9.90 -10.19
N ASN A 279 -10.49 10.67 -9.15
CA ASN A 279 -10.72 12.10 -9.29
C ASN A 279 -9.46 12.84 -9.73
N GLU A 280 -8.32 12.57 -9.10
CA GLU A 280 -7.05 13.18 -9.47
C GLU A 280 -6.62 12.80 -10.90
N LEU A 281 -6.84 11.54 -11.29
CA LEU A 281 -6.57 11.09 -12.67
C LEU A 281 -7.42 11.82 -13.72
N LYS A 282 -8.69 12.08 -13.40
CA LYS A 282 -9.65 12.62 -14.39
C LYS A 282 -9.85 14.13 -14.30
N ARG A 283 -9.76 14.70 -13.10
CA ARG A 283 -10.19 16.07 -12.77
C ARG A 283 -9.21 16.87 -11.92
N GLY A 284 -8.09 16.27 -11.51
CA GLY A 284 -7.02 16.96 -10.80
C GLY A 284 -6.38 18.09 -11.61
N SER A 285 -5.41 18.78 -11.03
CA SER A 285 -4.57 19.73 -11.79
C SER A 285 -3.89 19.04 -12.98
N ALA A 286 -3.49 19.78 -14.00
CA ALA A 286 -2.79 19.21 -15.14
C ALA A 286 -1.53 18.41 -14.73
N CYS A 287 -0.81 18.91 -13.72
CA CYS A 287 0.32 18.18 -13.14
C CYS A 287 -0.14 16.87 -12.52
N MET A 288 -1.17 16.89 -11.67
CA MET A 288 -1.62 15.70 -10.97
C MET A 288 -2.24 14.67 -11.93
N GLN A 289 -2.97 15.11 -12.95
CA GLN A 289 -3.47 14.21 -14.01
C GLN A 289 -2.32 13.49 -14.73
N ASN A 290 -1.25 14.20 -15.08
CA ASN A 290 -0.07 13.62 -15.73
C ASN A 290 0.63 12.62 -14.79
N PHE A 291 0.85 13.00 -13.53
CA PHE A 291 1.43 12.11 -12.53
C PHE A 291 0.58 10.83 -12.34
N MET A 292 -0.74 10.98 -12.17
CA MET A 292 -1.64 9.85 -11.97
C MET A 292 -1.74 8.95 -13.19
N LYS A 293 -1.69 9.51 -14.41
CA LYS A 293 -1.63 8.74 -15.65
C LYS A 293 -0.39 7.82 -15.70
N GLU A 294 0.78 8.33 -15.31
CA GLU A 294 1.98 7.51 -15.20
C GLU A 294 1.89 6.52 -14.04
N ALA A 295 1.42 6.96 -12.87
CA ALA A 295 1.31 6.12 -11.68
C ALA A 295 0.38 4.92 -11.88
N THR A 296 -0.67 5.06 -12.69
CA THR A 296 -1.69 4.03 -12.95
C THR A 296 -1.54 3.33 -14.30
N SER A 297 -0.41 3.51 -14.97
CA SER A 297 -0.02 2.79 -16.19
C SER A 297 1.27 2.00 -15.98
N GLU A 298 1.50 1.02 -16.86
CA GLU A 298 2.71 0.21 -16.82
C GLU A 298 3.94 1.07 -17.15
N GLN A 299 4.82 1.23 -16.18
CA GLN A 299 6.12 1.85 -16.34
C GLN A 299 7.20 0.77 -16.59
N LEU A 300 7.08 -0.34 -15.87
CA LEU A 300 7.96 -1.51 -16.03
C LEU A 300 7.11 -2.79 -16.04
N PRO A 301 7.48 -3.79 -16.88
CA PRO A 301 6.83 -5.09 -16.86
C PRO A 301 7.11 -5.82 -15.54
N ASN A 302 6.15 -6.59 -15.06
CA ASN A 302 6.35 -7.45 -13.90
C ASN A 302 7.12 -8.70 -14.28
N SER A 303 8.44 -8.65 -14.21
CA SER A 303 9.33 -9.79 -14.40
C SER A 303 9.43 -10.68 -13.15
N SER A 304 8.88 -10.25 -12.01
CA SER A 304 8.92 -10.98 -10.76
C SER A 304 8.07 -12.25 -10.81
N LYS A 305 8.69 -13.40 -10.54
CA LYS A 305 7.98 -14.68 -10.37
C LYS A 305 7.52 -14.91 -8.92
N ARG A 306 7.79 -13.97 -7.99
CA ARG A 306 7.54 -14.12 -6.55
C ARG A 306 6.28 -13.41 -6.10
N VAL A 307 6.14 -12.13 -6.47
CA VAL A 307 5.07 -11.24 -5.99
C VAL A 307 4.26 -10.75 -7.17
N GLY A 308 2.94 -10.66 -6.99
CA GLY A 308 2.06 -10.06 -7.97
C GLY A 308 1.97 -10.80 -9.31
N LYS A 309 2.14 -12.11 -9.34
CA LYS A 309 2.14 -12.93 -10.59
C LYS A 309 0.92 -12.70 -11.50
N ALA A 310 -0.22 -12.27 -10.94
CA ALA A 310 -1.42 -11.98 -11.71
C ALA A 310 -1.37 -10.62 -12.41
N PHE A 311 -0.39 -9.76 -12.08
CA PHE A 311 -0.28 -8.41 -12.61
C PHE A 311 0.77 -8.36 -13.72
N LYS A 312 0.47 -7.63 -14.79
CA LYS A 312 1.34 -7.54 -15.98
C LYS A 312 2.53 -6.61 -15.78
N GLY A 313 2.37 -5.57 -14.96
CA GLY A 313 3.39 -4.54 -14.76
C GLY A 313 3.20 -3.75 -13.49
N TYR A 314 4.05 -2.75 -13.32
CA TYR A 314 4.09 -1.85 -12.19
C TYR A 314 4.17 -0.40 -12.65
N GLY A 315 3.35 0.45 -12.04
CA GLY A 315 3.39 1.89 -12.20
C GLY A 315 4.15 2.54 -11.05
N TYR A 316 3.67 3.67 -10.53
CA TYR A 316 4.25 4.29 -9.34
C TYR A 316 3.62 3.68 -8.09
N GLN A 317 4.33 2.75 -7.46
CA GLN A 317 3.90 2.00 -6.27
C GLN A 317 2.51 1.36 -6.44
N THR A 318 2.14 1.02 -7.69
CA THR A 318 0.81 0.56 -8.08
C THR A 318 0.91 -0.60 -9.07
N TRP A 319 0.18 -1.67 -8.83
CA TRP A 319 0.14 -2.82 -9.72
C TRP A 319 -0.81 -2.59 -10.89
N ILE A 320 -0.38 -3.00 -12.09
CA ILE A 320 -1.16 -2.84 -13.32
C ILE A 320 -1.66 -4.19 -13.79
N ALA A 321 -2.96 -4.28 -14.04
CA ALA A 321 -3.61 -5.49 -14.52
C ALA A 321 -4.37 -5.27 -15.82
N ASN A 322 -4.58 -6.38 -16.53
CA ASN A 322 -5.47 -6.45 -17.69
C ASN A 322 -6.30 -7.73 -17.57
N PHE A 323 -7.15 -7.76 -16.53
CA PHE A 323 -8.04 -8.89 -16.32
C PHE A 323 -9.19 -8.84 -17.32
N GLY A 324 -9.39 -9.96 -18.06
CA GLY A 324 -10.44 -10.02 -19.07
C GLY A 324 -10.31 -9.01 -20.21
N GLY A 325 -9.08 -8.54 -20.53
CA GLY A 325 -8.85 -7.57 -21.62
C GLY A 325 -9.06 -6.10 -21.23
N LYS A 326 -9.43 -5.80 -19.98
CA LYS A 326 -9.66 -4.43 -19.49
C LYS A 326 -8.61 -3.99 -18.52
N ASN A 327 -8.08 -2.78 -18.73
CA ASN A 327 -7.07 -2.21 -17.87
C ASN A 327 -7.66 -1.80 -16.53
N SER A 328 -6.93 -2.11 -15.48
CA SER A 328 -7.20 -1.71 -14.10
C SER A 328 -5.88 -1.53 -13.35
N TYR A 329 -5.91 -0.75 -12.29
CA TYR A 329 -4.79 -0.62 -11.38
C TYR A 329 -5.19 -1.05 -9.98
N TRP A 330 -4.20 -1.50 -9.20
CA TRP A 330 -4.45 -2.21 -7.96
C TRP A 330 -3.48 -1.81 -6.86
N TRP A 331 -4.02 -1.64 -5.67
CA TRP A 331 -3.24 -1.61 -4.43
C TRP A 331 -3.31 -2.99 -3.82
N VAL A 332 -2.15 -3.56 -3.56
CA VAL A 332 -2.03 -4.97 -3.17
C VAL A 332 -1.24 -5.06 -1.87
N GLY A 333 -1.82 -5.72 -0.88
CA GLY A 333 -1.19 -6.01 0.40
C GLY A 333 -1.17 -7.51 0.71
N TYR A 334 -0.16 -7.91 1.48
CA TYR A 334 0.00 -9.28 1.96
C TYR A 334 -1.25 -9.78 2.70
N GLY A 335 -1.52 -11.09 2.63
CA GLY A 335 -2.68 -11.70 3.27
C GLY A 335 -4.00 -11.45 2.53
N GLY A 336 -3.95 -10.92 1.30
CA GLY A 336 -5.12 -10.74 0.45
C GLY A 336 -5.77 -9.35 0.53
N GLN A 337 -5.06 -8.33 1.05
CA GLN A 337 -5.55 -6.96 1.00
C GLN A 337 -5.55 -6.46 -0.45
N ARG A 338 -6.70 -6.02 -0.96
CA ARG A 338 -6.86 -5.61 -2.36
C ARG A 338 -7.76 -4.39 -2.49
N VAL A 339 -7.29 -3.40 -3.23
CA VAL A 339 -8.16 -2.38 -3.82
C VAL A 339 -7.98 -2.45 -5.33
N GLY A 340 -8.99 -2.92 -6.03
CA GLY A 340 -9.02 -2.99 -7.50
C GLY A 340 -9.80 -1.81 -8.06
N ILE A 341 -9.25 -1.11 -9.05
CA ILE A 341 -9.80 0.14 -9.56
C ILE A 341 -9.86 0.11 -11.09
N ASP A 342 -11.07 0.21 -11.62
CA ASP A 342 -11.31 0.50 -13.03
C ASP A 342 -11.70 1.98 -13.18
N PRO A 343 -10.76 2.84 -13.60
CA PRO A 343 -11.04 4.28 -13.68
C PRO A 343 -12.01 4.63 -14.80
N GLN A 344 -12.15 3.78 -15.83
CA GLN A 344 -13.02 4.05 -16.95
C GLN A 344 -14.50 3.94 -16.56
N SER A 345 -14.87 2.86 -15.87
CA SER A 345 -16.23 2.62 -15.41
C SER A 345 -16.49 3.11 -13.97
N GLU A 346 -15.47 3.64 -13.30
CA GLU A 346 -15.49 4.07 -11.89
C GLU A 346 -15.94 2.95 -10.95
N LYS A 347 -15.46 1.73 -11.22
CA LYS A 347 -15.66 0.57 -10.37
C LYS A 347 -14.49 0.38 -9.43
N ILE A 348 -14.81 0.23 -8.14
CA ILE A 348 -13.84 0.06 -7.07
C ILE A 348 -14.23 -1.18 -6.27
N MET A 349 -13.30 -2.11 -6.12
CA MET A 349 -13.43 -3.23 -5.21
C MET A 349 -12.44 -3.07 -4.07
N VAL A 350 -12.92 -3.04 -2.84
CA VAL A 350 -12.11 -3.14 -1.63
C VAL A 350 -12.35 -4.52 -1.04
N LEU A 351 -11.28 -5.28 -0.84
CA LEU A 351 -11.31 -6.60 -0.21
C LEU A 351 -10.22 -6.68 0.84
N THR A 352 -10.57 -7.13 2.02
CA THR A 352 -9.63 -7.44 3.09
C THR A 352 -9.72 -8.90 3.48
N SER A 353 -8.58 -9.49 3.81
CA SER A 353 -8.45 -10.92 4.05
C SER A 353 -7.24 -11.22 4.94
N TYR A 354 -7.12 -12.45 5.40
CA TYR A 354 -5.93 -12.95 6.08
C TYR A 354 -5.27 -14.14 5.37
N LYS A 355 -5.70 -14.46 4.12
CA LYS A 355 -5.08 -15.46 3.23
C LYS A 355 -5.16 -15.03 1.77
N GLU A 356 -4.32 -15.61 0.92
CA GLU A 356 -4.20 -15.27 -0.51
C GLU A 356 -4.51 -16.42 -1.46
N ASP A 357 -4.77 -17.60 -0.96
CA ASP A 357 -4.90 -18.84 -1.76
C ASP A 357 -6.09 -18.85 -2.73
N TYR A 358 -7.06 -17.97 -2.54
CA TYR A 358 -8.27 -17.82 -3.37
C TYR A 358 -8.29 -16.56 -4.25
N MET A 359 -7.22 -15.80 -4.34
CA MET A 359 -7.19 -14.52 -5.08
C MET A 359 -7.57 -14.65 -6.56
N GLY A 360 -7.40 -15.83 -7.17
CA GLY A 360 -7.88 -16.09 -8.52
C GLY A 360 -9.40 -15.87 -8.69
N SER A 361 -10.19 -16.25 -7.68
CA SER A 361 -11.64 -16.00 -7.66
C SER A 361 -11.97 -14.52 -7.51
N VAL A 362 -11.18 -13.77 -6.73
CA VAL A 362 -11.32 -12.32 -6.56
C VAL A 362 -11.05 -11.58 -7.87
N TYR A 363 -9.98 -11.94 -8.58
CA TYR A 363 -9.66 -11.33 -9.88
C TYR A 363 -10.70 -11.67 -10.94
N LYS A 364 -11.26 -12.91 -10.91
CA LYS A 364 -12.37 -13.30 -11.78
C LYS A 364 -13.65 -12.53 -11.48
N LEU A 365 -13.99 -12.32 -10.21
CA LEU A 365 -15.11 -11.47 -9.80
C LEU A 365 -14.96 -10.06 -10.41
N PHE A 366 -13.81 -9.44 -10.20
CA PHE A 366 -13.55 -8.08 -10.69
C PHE A 366 -13.62 -8.00 -12.22
N SER A 367 -13.00 -8.94 -12.93
CA SER A 367 -13.07 -9.03 -14.39
C SER A 367 -14.51 -9.19 -14.89
N SER A 368 -15.28 -10.12 -14.31
CA SER A 368 -16.69 -10.31 -14.66
C SER A 368 -17.52 -9.05 -14.41
N TRP A 369 -17.20 -8.31 -13.35
CA TRP A 369 -17.88 -7.05 -13.05
C TRP A 369 -17.49 -5.93 -14.02
N GLN A 370 -16.21 -5.87 -14.47
CA GLN A 370 -15.79 -4.95 -15.51
C GLN A 370 -16.55 -5.19 -16.83
N ASP A 371 -16.85 -6.45 -17.17
CA ASP A 371 -17.56 -6.80 -18.41
C ASP A 371 -19.05 -6.44 -18.42
N ASN A 372 -19.61 -6.16 -17.24
CA ASN A 372 -20.98 -5.71 -17.10
C ASN A 372 -21.13 -4.23 -17.55
N ARG A 373 -21.30 -4.03 -18.85
CA ARG A 373 -21.69 -2.74 -19.47
C ARG A 373 -23.19 -2.66 -19.70
#